data_e0ef6a020f62243773b3c99d64228f5b
#
_entry.id   e0ef6a020f62243773b3c99d64228f5b
#
_cell.length_a   1.000
_cell.length_b   1.000
_cell.length_c   1.000
_cell.angle_alpha   90.00
_cell.angle_beta   90.00
_cell.angle_gamma   90.00
#
_symmetry.space_group_name_H-M   'P 1'
#
loop_
_entity.id
_entity.type
_entity.pdbx_description
1 polymer ?
#
loop_
_entity_poly.entity_id
_entity_poly.type
_entity_poly.pdbx_seq_one_letter_code
_entity_poly.pdbx_strand_id
1 'polypeptide(L)'
;MAGLPRAGSTLLSTLLNQNPRIYSGPSSPVLGAMYVTHENFQSNELYTGYPKPNQVNEIIGSVIEHWYSDIDKPVVIDKNRAWCARVPFIEGYIKQEAKIIVPVRRIDEILASILTMIKRNPFQEGQPRINFVDEQ
;
A
#
# COMPACT_ATOMS: atom_id res chain seq x y z
N MET A 1 -5.28 -0.28 4.14
CA MET A 1 -6.38 0.33 3.35
C MET A 1 -6.05 0.18 1.87
N ALA A 2 -7.03 -0.18 1.06
CA ALA A 2 -6.89 -0.40 -0.39
C ALA A 2 -8.04 0.28 -1.15
N GLY A 3 -8.12 0.08 -2.46
CA GLY A 3 -9.25 0.52 -3.27
C GLY A 3 -8.85 1.34 -4.51
N LEU A 4 -9.85 1.72 -5.30
CA LEU A 4 -9.62 2.48 -6.52
C LEU A 4 -9.15 3.91 -6.21
N PRO A 5 -8.33 4.51 -7.08
CA PRO A 5 -7.98 5.92 -6.96
C PRO A 5 -9.26 6.77 -7.00
N ARG A 6 -9.26 7.90 -6.30
CA ARG A 6 -10.41 8.83 -6.21
C ARG A 6 -11.65 8.25 -5.49
N ALA A 7 -11.54 7.10 -4.82
CA ALA A 7 -12.62 6.54 -3.98
C ALA A 7 -12.73 7.19 -2.59
N GLY A 8 -11.86 8.13 -2.24
CA GLY A 8 -11.91 8.88 -0.97
C GLY A 8 -10.98 8.34 0.12
N SER A 9 -9.99 7.51 -0.22
CA SER A 9 -9.06 6.93 0.75
C SER A 9 -8.27 7.99 1.53
N THR A 10 -7.88 9.09 0.90
CA THR A 10 -7.15 10.19 1.57
C THR A 10 -8.04 10.89 2.61
N LEU A 11 -9.30 11.20 2.25
CA LEU A 11 -10.26 11.76 3.21
C LEU A 11 -10.49 10.81 4.38
N LEU A 12 -10.70 9.53 4.10
CA LEU A 12 -10.90 8.52 5.13
C LEU A 12 -9.68 8.41 6.06
N SER A 13 -8.45 8.41 5.52
CA SER A 13 -7.22 8.44 6.34
C SER A 13 -7.19 9.66 7.28
N THR A 14 -7.51 10.85 6.76
CA THR A 14 -7.56 12.08 7.57
C THR A 14 -8.59 11.98 8.69
N LEU A 15 -9.77 11.44 8.41
CA LEU A 15 -10.82 11.25 9.43
C LEU A 15 -10.39 10.23 10.49
N LEU A 16 -9.79 9.11 10.09
CA LEU A 16 -9.30 8.08 11.02
C LEU A 16 -8.17 8.60 11.91
N ASN A 17 -7.30 9.45 11.39
CA ASN A 17 -6.22 10.07 12.16
C ASN A 17 -6.69 11.04 13.26
N GLN A 18 -7.95 11.48 13.23
CA GLN A 18 -8.53 12.26 14.34
C GLN A 18 -8.69 11.43 15.61
N ASN A 19 -8.72 10.10 15.49
CA ASN A 19 -8.71 9.22 16.66
C ASN A 19 -7.26 9.06 17.17
N PRO A 20 -6.96 9.42 18.43
CA PRO A 20 -5.60 9.35 18.97
C PRO A 20 -5.00 7.93 18.98
N ARG A 21 -5.84 6.90 18.88
CA ARG A 21 -5.42 5.50 18.88
C ARG A 21 -5.10 4.96 17.47
N ILE A 22 -5.36 5.72 16.41
CA ILE A 22 -5.19 5.27 15.02
C ILE A 22 -4.12 6.11 14.34
N TYR A 23 -3.22 5.46 13.64
CA TYR A 23 -2.38 6.06 12.61
C TYR A 23 -2.88 5.63 11.24
N SER A 24 -3.14 6.58 10.36
CA SER A 24 -3.45 6.35 8.96
C SER A 24 -2.74 7.41 8.12
N GLY A 25 -1.62 7.02 7.55
CA GLY A 25 -0.73 7.91 6.80
C GLY A 25 -1.08 8.05 5.32
N PRO A 26 -0.19 8.70 4.56
CA PRO A 26 -0.22 8.71 3.10
C PRO A 26 -0.01 7.30 2.54
N SER A 27 -0.04 7.17 1.21
CA SER A 27 0.29 5.89 0.56
C SER A 27 1.73 5.49 0.87
N SER A 28 1.92 4.22 1.23
CA SER A 28 3.23 3.68 1.61
C SER A 28 3.86 2.85 0.48
N PRO A 29 5.19 2.72 0.46
CA PRO A 29 5.91 1.83 -0.45
C PRO A 29 6.00 0.39 0.09
N VAL A 30 5.47 0.10 1.28
CA VAL A 30 5.67 -1.16 2.03
C VAL A 30 5.36 -2.39 1.20
N LEU A 31 4.18 -2.44 0.57
CA LEU A 31 3.81 -3.59 -0.28
C LEU A 31 4.81 -3.80 -1.42
N GLY A 32 5.27 -2.73 -2.05
CA GLY A 32 6.28 -2.79 -3.12
C GLY A 32 7.60 -3.35 -2.61
N ALA A 33 8.08 -2.89 -1.45
CA ALA A 33 9.30 -3.37 -0.82
C ALA A 33 9.20 -4.85 -0.45
N MET A 34 8.11 -5.28 0.16
CA MET A 34 7.85 -6.69 0.47
C MET A 34 7.87 -7.56 -0.79
N TYR A 35 7.19 -7.12 -1.86
CA TYR A 35 7.08 -7.87 -3.10
C TYR A 35 8.44 -7.98 -3.82
N VAL A 36 9.18 -6.88 -3.96
CA VAL A 36 10.50 -6.89 -4.58
C VAL A 36 11.48 -7.78 -3.79
N THR A 37 11.41 -7.76 -2.46
CA THR A 37 12.22 -8.63 -1.61
C THR A 37 11.88 -10.10 -1.85
N HIS A 38 10.58 -10.43 -1.94
CA HIS A 38 10.12 -11.79 -2.26
C HIS A 38 10.66 -12.27 -3.61
N GLU A 39 10.43 -11.50 -4.68
CA GLU A 39 10.89 -11.84 -6.03
C GLU A 39 12.42 -12.01 -6.10
N ASN A 40 13.16 -11.15 -5.38
CA ASN A 40 14.60 -11.25 -5.32
C ASN A 40 15.07 -12.58 -4.72
N PHE A 41 14.47 -13.02 -3.62
CA PHE A 41 14.78 -14.33 -3.05
C PHE A 41 14.39 -15.48 -3.98
N GLN A 42 13.23 -15.42 -4.64
CA GLN A 42 12.77 -16.49 -5.52
C GLN A 42 13.66 -16.68 -6.76
N SER A 43 14.24 -15.60 -7.27
CA SER A 43 15.11 -15.61 -8.47
C SER A 43 16.61 -15.75 -8.15
N ASN A 44 17.00 -15.75 -6.87
CA ASN A 44 18.39 -15.75 -6.46
C ASN A 44 18.96 -17.17 -6.40
N GLU A 45 20.02 -17.45 -7.19
CA GLU A 45 20.65 -18.78 -7.27
C GLU A 45 21.25 -19.23 -5.92
N LEU A 46 21.78 -18.30 -5.12
CA LEU A 46 22.33 -18.64 -3.80
C LEU A 46 21.23 -19.08 -2.83
N TYR A 47 20.05 -18.48 -2.94
CA TYR A 47 18.90 -18.86 -2.13
C TYR A 47 18.32 -20.21 -2.59
N THR A 48 18.20 -20.43 -3.90
CA THR A 48 17.68 -21.71 -4.44
C THR A 48 18.61 -22.88 -4.12
N GLY A 49 19.94 -22.63 -4.05
CA GLY A 49 20.91 -23.63 -3.64
C GLY A 49 20.89 -23.95 -2.12
N TYR A 50 20.50 -23.00 -1.29
CA TYR A 50 20.40 -23.15 0.17
C TYR A 50 19.20 -22.41 0.75
N PRO A 51 17.98 -22.92 0.55
CA PRO A 51 16.75 -22.23 0.91
C PRO A 51 16.54 -22.15 2.43
N LYS A 52 16.13 -20.98 2.92
CA LYS A 52 15.77 -20.71 4.31
C LYS A 52 14.39 -20.03 4.37
N PRO A 53 13.29 -20.74 4.07
CA PRO A 53 11.98 -20.11 3.89
C PRO A 53 11.49 -19.39 5.15
N ASN A 54 11.74 -19.89 6.34
CA ASN A 54 11.32 -19.25 7.58
C ASN A 54 12.00 -17.87 7.76
N GLN A 55 13.31 -17.80 7.51
CA GLN A 55 14.07 -16.54 7.61
C GLN A 55 13.62 -15.53 6.55
N VAL A 56 13.35 -15.99 5.34
CA VAL A 56 12.83 -15.13 4.26
C VAL A 56 11.45 -14.59 4.63
N ASN A 57 10.58 -15.43 5.17
CA ASN A 57 9.24 -15.00 5.62
C ASN A 57 9.35 -13.96 6.75
N GLU A 58 10.27 -14.13 7.70
CA GLU A 58 10.52 -13.16 8.76
C GLU A 58 11.08 -11.84 8.20
N ILE A 59 12.03 -11.88 7.27
CA ILE A 59 12.58 -10.69 6.62
C ILE A 59 11.47 -9.91 5.92
N ILE A 60 10.66 -10.59 5.10
CA ILE A 60 9.59 -9.94 4.34
C ILE A 60 8.50 -9.39 5.28
N GLY A 61 8.10 -10.16 6.29
CA GLY A 61 7.12 -9.73 7.28
C GLY A 61 7.60 -8.54 8.11
N SER A 62 8.89 -8.49 8.44
CA SER A 62 9.46 -7.40 9.22
C SER A 62 9.50 -6.05 8.49
N VAL A 63 9.37 -6.02 7.18
CA VAL A 63 9.34 -4.76 6.41
C VAL A 63 8.22 -3.83 6.90
N ILE A 64 7.01 -4.36 7.09
CA ILE A 64 5.89 -3.54 7.56
C ILE A 64 6.05 -3.16 9.05
N GLU A 65 6.58 -4.07 9.86
CA GLU A 65 6.81 -3.81 11.29
C GLU A 65 7.86 -2.70 11.49
N HIS A 66 8.97 -2.76 10.76
CA HIS A 66 10.02 -1.76 10.85
C HIS A 66 9.63 -0.42 10.22
N TRP A 67 8.84 -0.43 9.14
CA TRP A 67 8.37 0.82 8.52
C TRP A 67 7.55 1.68 9.48
N TYR A 68 6.83 1.07 10.41
CA TYR A 68 5.98 1.74 11.38
C TYR A 68 6.51 1.66 12.81
N SER A 69 7.79 1.31 13.00
CA SER A 69 8.37 1.14 14.34
C SER A 69 8.44 2.41 15.18
N ASP A 70 8.39 3.57 14.56
CA ASP A 70 8.35 4.89 15.20
C ASP A 70 6.91 5.35 15.56
N ILE A 71 5.89 4.59 15.18
CA ILE A 71 4.50 4.93 15.43
C ILE A 71 4.01 4.28 16.72
N ASP A 72 3.91 5.08 17.78
CA ASP A 72 3.37 4.65 19.07
C ASP A 72 1.84 4.77 19.11
N LYS A 73 1.16 3.96 18.29
CA LYS A 73 -0.31 3.88 18.28
C LYS A 73 -0.77 2.42 18.15
N PRO A 74 -1.83 2.03 18.89
CA PRO A 74 -2.30 0.63 18.92
C PRO A 74 -2.87 0.14 17.59
N VAL A 75 -3.25 1.04 16.69
CA VAL A 75 -3.77 0.70 15.36
C VAL A 75 -3.02 1.49 14.29
N VAL A 76 -2.40 0.77 13.38
CA VAL A 76 -1.72 1.34 12.22
C VAL A 76 -2.45 0.88 10.95
N ILE A 77 -2.80 1.82 10.09
CA ILE A 77 -3.44 1.54 8.81
C ILE A 77 -2.48 1.91 7.69
N ASP A 78 -1.87 0.91 7.09
CA ASP A 78 -1.11 1.08 5.84
C ASP A 78 -2.06 1.35 4.67
N LYS A 79 -1.70 2.31 3.83
CA LYS A 79 -2.48 2.67 2.64
C LYS A 79 -1.70 2.34 1.37
N ASN A 80 -2.20 1.34 0.62
CA ASN A 80 -1.71 1.04 -0.72
C ASN A 80 -2.84 0.42 -1.55
N ARG A 81 -3.03 0.90 -2.77
CA ARG A 81 -4.12 0.45 -3.66
C ARG A 81 -4.07 -1.03 -3.96
N ALA A 82 -2.89 -1.59 -4.05
CA ALA A 82 -2.68 -2.97 -4.47
C ALA A 82 -2.90 -4.02 -3.36
N TRP A 83 -3.17 -3.63 -2.11
CA TRP A 83 -3.41 -4.58 -1.03
C TRP A 83 -4.50 -5.61 -1.36
N CYS A 84 -5.62 -5.18 -1.96
CA CYS A 84 -6.70 -6.12 -2.35
C CYS A 84 -6.28 -7.17 -3.38
N ALA A 85 -5.36 -6.82 -4.27
CA ALA A 85 -4.85 -7.74 -5.29
C ALA A 85 -3.79 -8.71 -4.76
N ARG A 86 -3.35 -8.55 -3.51
CA ARG A 86 -2.22 -9.28 -2.90
C ARG A 86 -2.56 -9.91 -1.55
N VAL A 87 -3.85 -10.15 -1.26
CA VAL A 87 -4.28 -10.74 0.02
C VAL A 87 -3.56 -12.06 0.32
N PRO A 88 -3.52 -13.06 -0.57
CA PRO A 88 -2.82 -14.32 -0.29
C PRO A 88 -1.32 -14.13 -0.05
N PHE A 89 -0.68 -13.16 -0.72
CA PHE A 89 0.71 -12.80 -0.49
C PHE A 89 0.91 -12.26 0.92
N ILE A 90 0.04 -11.35 1.37
CA ILE A 90 0.13 -10.73 2.69
C ILE A 90 -0.03 -11.79 3.79
N GLU A 91 -1.05 -12.64 3.69
CA GLU A 91 -1.35 -13.67 4.67
C GLU A 91 -0.20 -14.68 4.84
N GLY A 92 0.63 -14.85 3.82
CA GLY A 92 1.84 -15.66 3.89
C GLY A 92 2.96 -15.06 4.75
N TYR A 93 2.96 -13.74 4.98
CA TYR A 93 4.05 -13.03 5.66
C TYR A 93 3.63 -12.32 6.95
N ILE A 94 2.38 -11.92 7.08
CA ILE A 94 1.87 -11.26 8.28
C ILE A 94 1.31 -12.32 9.23
N LYS A 95 1.83 -12.38 10.45
CA LYS A 95 1.41 -13.35 11.49
C LYS A 95 0.00 -13.09 12.05
N GLN A 96 -0.78 -12.22 11.41
CA GLN A 96 -2.11 -11.80 11.83
C GLN A 96 -3.07 -11.86 10.65
N GLU A 97 -4.36 -12.07 10.95
CA GLU A 97 -5.41 -11.96 9.94
C GLU A 97 -5.40 -10.58 9.29
N ALA A 98 -5.29 -10.54 7.96
CA ALA A 98 -5.26 -9.29 7.21
C ALA A 98 -6.64 -8.61 7.23
N LYS A 99 -6.76 -7.45 7.88
CA LYS A 99 -7.98 -6.63 7.88
C LYS A 99 -7.85 -5.52 6.86
N ILE A 100 -8.69 -5.53 5.83
CA ILE A 100 -8.61 -4.58 4.72
C ILE A 100 -9.83 -3.67 4.70
N ILE A 101 -9.60 -2.36 4.78
CA ILE A 101 -10.62 -1.33 4.59
C ILE A 101 -10.57 -0.90 3.13
N VAL A 102 -11.71 -0.96 2.43
CA VAL A 102 -11.83 -0.58 1.03
C VAL A 102 -12.90 0.49 0.89
N PRO A 103 -12.54 1.77 0.66
CA PRO A 103 -13.49 2.78 0.27
C PRO A 103 -14.11 2.43 -1.10
N VAL A 104 -15.42 2.43 -1.17
CA VAL A 104 -16.17 2.15 -2.41
C VAL A 104 -16.87 3.42 -2.87
N ARG A 105 -16.76 3.71 -4.16
CA ARG A 105 -17.40 4.83 -4.81
C ARG A 105 -17.93 4.41 -6.18
N ARG A 106 -18.98 5.04 -6.67
CA ARG A 106 -19.51 4.79 -8.01
C ARG A 106 -18.45 5.05 -9.07
N ILE A 107 -18.37 4.20 -10.08
CA ILE A 107 -17.34 4.29 -11.15
C ILE A 107 -17.48 5.57 -11.96
N ASP A 108 -18.71 5.99 -12.27
CA ASP A 108 -18.97 7.24 -12.98
C ASP A 108 -18.45 8.48 -12.21
N GLU A 109 -18.60 8.50 -10.88
CA GLU A 109 -18.06 9.57 -10.04
C GLU A 109 -16.53 9.54 -9.96
N ILE A 110 -15.93 8.35 -9.94
CA ILE A 110 -14.47 8.18 -10.00
C ILE A 110 -13.94 8.74 -11.32
N LEU A 111 -14.56 8.36 -12.44
CA LEU A 111 -14.17 8.84 -13.77
C LEU A 111 -14.33 10.35 -13.89
N ALA A 112 -15.44 10.92 -13.42
CA ALA A 112 -15.65 12.36 -13.40
C ALA A 112 -14.58 13.09 -12.59
N SER A 113 -14.18 12.53 -11.43
CA SER A 113 -13.12 13.10 -10.60
C SER A 113 -11.74 13.03 -11.28
N ILE A 114 -11.42 11.93 -11.98
CA ILE A 114 -10.18 11.79 -12.76
C ILE A 114 -10.16 12.80 -13.92
N LEU A 115 -11.25 12.92 -14.68
CA LEU A 115 -11.34 13.88 -15.78
C LEU A 115 -11.19 15.33 -15.29
N THR A 116 -11.78 15.66 -14.13
CA THR A 116 -11.62 16.98 -13.52
C THR A 116 -10.18 17.25 -13.12
N MET A 117 -9.48 16.26 -12.57
CA MET A 117 -8.07 16.37 -12.20
C MET A 117 -7.19 16.60 -13.45
N ILE A 118 -7.41 15.82 -14.51
CA ILE A 118 -6.67 15.96 -15.77
C ILE A 118 -6.90 17.36 -16.40
N LYS A 119 -8.14 17.86 -16.37
CA LYS A 119 -8.43 19.20 -16.89
C LYS A 119 -7.77 20.33 -16.09
N ARG A 120 -7.63 20.15 -14.77
CA ARG A 120 -6.96 21.14 -13.89
C ARG A 120 -5.44 21.10 -14.00
N ASN A 121 -4.89 19.92 -14.28
CA ASN A 121 -3.45 19.67 -14.42
C ASN A 121 -3.18 19.10 -15.83
N PRO A 122 -3.24 19.92 -16.89
CA PRO A 122 -2.96 19.45 -18.24
C PRO A 122 -1.50 18.95 -18.31
N PHE A 123 -1.30 17.79 -18.94
CA PHE A 123 0.01 17.23 -19.12
C PHE A 123 0.94 18.20 -19.84
N GLN A 124 2.14 18.41 -19.31
CA GLN A 124 3.24 18.98 -20.03
C GLN A 124 3.98 17.87 -20.77
N GLU A 125 4.31 18.08 -22.05
CA GLU A 125 5.15 17.15 -22.81
C GLU A 125 6.47 16.93 -22.07
N GLY A 126 6.82 15.63 -21.84
CA GLY A 126 8.04 15.25 -21.14
C GLY A 126 7.88 14.85 -19.66
N GLN A 127 6.71 14.98 -19.07
CA GLN A 127 6.47 14.43 -17.74
C GLN A 127 6.08 12.93 -17.79
N PRO A 128 6.57 12.11 -16.85
CA PRO A 128 6.18 10.70 -16.79
C PRO A 128 4.66 10.58 -16.65
N ARG A 129 4.08 9.66 -17.41
CA ARG A 129 2.64 9.36 -17.41
C ARG A 129 2.18 9.14 -15.97
N ILE A 130 1.21 9.91 -15.57
CA ILE A 130 0.53 9.96 -14.27
C ILE A 130 0.97 8.85 -13.31
N ASN A 131 1.90 9.13 -12.44
CA ASN A 131 1.92 8.48 -11.16
C ASN A 131 0.70 9.03 -10.43
N PHE A 132 -0.33 8.20 -10.21
CA PHE A 132 -1.47 8.53 -9.34
C PHE A 132 -0.98 8.56 -7.87
N VAL A 133 0.13 9.24 -7.62
CA VAL A 133 0.57 9.57 -6.28
C VAL A 133 -0.32 10.73 -5.87
N ASP A 134 -1.10 10.55 -4.82
CA ASP A 134 -1.83 11.64 -4.19
C ASP A 134 -0.79 12.69 -3.76
N GLU A 135 -0.61 13.73 -4.54
CA GLU A 135 0.08 14.91 -4.07
C GLU A 135 -0.73 15.49 -2.90
N GLN A 136 -0.05 15.69 -1.83
CA GLN A 136 -0.54 16.29 -0.58
C GLN A 136 -1.03 17.71 -0.79
#